data_91c05864a0e024c332cda29f9be06ecc
#
_entry.id   91c05864a0e024c332cda29f9be06ecc
#
_cell.length_a   1.000
_cell.length_b   1.000
_cell.length_c   1.000
_cell.angle_alpha   90.00
_cell.angle_beta   90.00
_cell.angle_gamma   90.00
#
_symmetry.space_group_name_H-M   'P 1'
#
loop_
_entity.id
_entity.type
_entity.pdbx_description
1 polymer ?
#
loop_
_entity_poly.entity_id
_entity_poly.type
_entity_poly.pdbx_seq_one_letter_code
_entity_poly.pdbx_strand_id
1 'polypeptide(L)'
;MKYITYNNSTYKQSILNKNYYIDKEGNVYSFYKKSLLKPMIRKAHNKSYLYVDIYYDGKQHHVNIHKLVYETWVGKIPVGFQINHKDDNSFNNKLSNLYVGTQKENICDRDKNCHRVGEIKLLTVFDKSVNKTLTFCPASKFISYCGHSSKSGSVKKFFNKHWFNKRYIIVEFRNVKNLDELRSVTTIADECRQVE
;
A
#
# COMPACT_ATOMS: atom_id res chain seq x y z
N MET A 1 8.31 -18.71 25.62
CA MET A 1 6.99 -18.42 25.01
C MET A 1 6.13 -19.64 25.09
N LYS A 2 4.85 -19.49 25.48
CA LYS A 2 3.92 -20.61 25.64
C LYS A 2 3.02 -20.74 24.40
N TYR A 3 2.59 -21.97 24.14
CA TYR A 3 1.64 -22.31 23.08
C TYR A 3 0.43 -23.00 23.69
N ILE A 4 -0.72 -22.83 23.09
CA ILE A 4 -1.94 -23.58 23.40
C ILE A 4 -2.58 -24.07 22.12
N THR A 5 -3.37 -25.14 22.21
CA THR A 5 -4.22 -25.60 21.11
C THR A 5 -5.67 -25.31 21.47
N TYR A 6 -6.39 -24.67 20.57
CA TYR A 6 -7.80 -24.37 20.70
C TYR A 6 -8.49 -24.50 19.34
N ASN A 7 -9.60 -25.25 19.27
CA ASN A 7 -10.31 -25.53 18.02
C ASN A 7 -9.40 -26.00 16.88
N ASN A 8 -8.51 -26.96 17.14
CA ASN A 8 -7.54 -27.54 16.19
C ASN A 8 -6.51 -26.53 15.62
N SER A 9 -6.41 -25.34 16.19
CA SER A 9 -5.42 -24.33 15.80
C SER A 9 -4.41 -24.10 16.92
N THR A 10 -3.17 -23.83 16.55
CA THR A 10 -2.08 -23.51 17.48
C THR A 10 -1.98 -22.00 17.68
N TYR A 11 -2.05 -21.60 18.94
CA TYR A 11 -1.95 -20.20 19.36
C TYR A 11 -0.63 -19.99 20.12
N LYS A 12 0.03 -18.90 19.84
CA LYS A 12 1.27 -18.48 20.52
C LYS A 12 0.95 -17.34 21.50
N GLN A 13 1.54 -17.37 22.67
CA GLN A 13 1.39 -16.35 23.70
C GLN A 13 1.82 -14.97 23.17
N SER A 14 1.00 -13.96 23.40
CA SER A 14 1.28 -12.57 23.04
C SER A 14 2.49 -12.01 23.81
N ILE A 15 3.26 -11.15 23.14
CA ILE A 15 4.35 -10.41 23.77
C ILE A 15 3.84 -9.27 24.67
N LEU A 16 2.61 -8.77 24.44
CA LEU A 16 2.03 -7.65 25.19
C LEU A 16 1.48 -8.07 26.55
N ASN A 17 0.79 -9.21 26.61
CA ASN A 17 0.23 -9.76 27.85
C ASN A 17 0.08 -11.28 27.75
N LYS A 18 0.58 -12.00 28.77
CA LYS A 18 0.58 -13.46 28.89
C LYS A 18 -0.79 -14.14 28.84
N ASN A 19 -1.88 -13.40 29.00
CA ASN A 19 -3.25 -13.92 29.02
C ASN A 19 -3.92 -13.86 27.63
N TYR A 20 -3.21 -13.44 26.59
CA TYR A 20 -3.69 -13.46 25.22
C TYR A 20 -2.82 -14.34 24.35
N TYR A 21 -3.44 -15.06 23.44
CA TYR A 21 -2.80 -15.98 22.53
C TYR A 21 -3.29 -15.72 21.11
N ILE A 22 -2.40 -15.72 20.14
CA ILE A 22 -2.69 -15.35 18.75
C ILE A 22 -2.30 -16.51 17.83
N ASP A 23 -3.18 -16.88 16.90
CA ASP A 23 -2.84 -17.82 15.84
C ASP A 23 -2.26 -17.12 14.59
N LYS A 24 -1.89 -17.90 13.59
CA LYS A 24 -1.35 -17.37 12.32
C LYS A 24 -2.42 -16.84 11.38
N GLU A 25 -3.68 -17.11 11.64
CA GLU A 25 -4.84 -16.69 10.84
C GLU A 25 -5.41 -15.33 11.28
N GLY A 26 -4.98 -14.82 12.46
CA GLY A 26 -5.44 -13.55 13.00
C GLY A 26 -6.50 -13.67 14.10
N ASN A 27 -6.74 -14.88 14.61
CA ASN A 27 -7.62 -15.06 15.74
C ASN A 27 -6.89 -14.80 17.04
N VAL A 28 -7.58 -14.17 18.00
CA VAL A 28 -7.03 -13.81 19.30
C VAL A 28 -7.85 -14.50 20.40
N TYR A 29 -7.22 -15.38 21.16
CA TYR A 29 -7.81 -16.06 22.31
C TYR A 29 -7.49 -15.31 23.60
N SER A 30 -8.47 -15.10 24.43
CA SER A 30 -8.34 -14.49 25.75
C SER A 30 -8.54 -15.51 26.86
N PHE A 31 -7.55 -15.69 27.73
CA PHE A 31 -7.67 -16.49 28.96
C PHE A 31 -8.67 -15.91 29.95
N TYR A 32 -8.83 -14.58 29.99
CA TYR A 32 -9.81 -13.93 30.85
C TYR A 32 -11.25 -14.30 30.45
N LYS A 33 -11.53 -14.29 29.14
CA LYS A 33 -12.87 -14.61 28.62
C LYS A 33 -13.05 -16.09 28.30
N LYS A 34 -11.97 -16.88 28.31
CA LYS A 34 -11.91 -18.28 27.90
C LYS A 34 -12.50 -18.53 26.50
N SER A 35 -12.35 -17.56 25.60
CA SER A 35 -12.92 -17.55 24.26
C SER A 35 -12.11 -16.68 23.30
N LEU A 36 -12.42 -16.80 22.01
CA LEU A 36 -11.90 -15.88 20.99
C LEU A 36 -12.49 -14.47 21.18
N LEU A 37 -11.66 -13.47 21.01
CA LEU A 37 -12.10 -12.09 20.97
C LEU A 37 -12.77 -11.80 19.63
N LYS A 38 -13.89 -11.09 19.67
CA LYS A 38 -14.58 -10.62 18.47
C LYS A 38 -13.81 -9.41 17.90
N PRO A 39 -13.35 -9.47 16.64
CA PRO A 39 -12.73 -8.33 16.00
C PRO A 39 -13.70 -7.17 15.81
N MET A 40 -13.21 -5.95 15.97
CA MET A 40 -13.92 -4.71 15.70
C MET A 40 -13.27 -3.96 14.56
N ILE A 41 -14.02 -3.09 13.88
CA ILE A 41 -13.53 -2.32 12.73
C ILE A 41 -13.21 -0.90 13.17
N ARG A 42 -12.01 -0.42 12.83
CA ARG A 42 -11.59 0.97 12.98
C ARG A 42 -11.26 1.58 11.63
N LYS A 43 -11.88 2.71 11.33
CA LYS A 43 -11.53 3.52 10.17
C LYS A 43 -10.30 4.37 10.48
N ALA A 44 -9.32 4.36 9.57
CA ALA A 44 -8.13 5.19 9.64
C ALA A 44 -7.84 5.74 8.24
N HIS A 45 -8.06 7.03 8.05
CA HIS A 45 -8.04 7.69 6.75
C HIS A 45 -8.96 6.97 5.74
N ASN A 46 -8.41 6.48 4.63
CA ASN A 46 -9.17 5.83 3.56
C ASN A 46 -9.22 4.29 3.69
N LYS A 47 -8.69 3.72 4.77
CA LYS A 47 -8.67 2.27 5.02
C LYS A 47 -9.38 1.94 6.33
N SER A 48 -9.90 0.71 6.41
CA SER A 48 -10.46 0.14 7.62
C SER A 48 -9.59 -1.02 8.08
N TYR A 49 -9.38 -1.16 9.39
CA TYR A 49 -8.56 -2.21 9.98
C TYR A 49 -9.33 -2.96 11.05
N LEU A 50 -9.03 -4.25 11.21
CA LEU A 50 -9.52 -5.04 12.33
C LEU A 50 -8.64 -4.81 13.54
N TYR A 51 -9.28 -4.60 14.69
CA TYR A 51 -8.61 -4.48 15.99
C TYR A 51 -9.34 -5.29 17.06
N VAL A 52 -8.66 -5.53 18.17
CA VAL A 52 -9.21 -6.11 19.39
C VAL A 52 -8.77 -5.29 20.59
N ASP A 53 -9.55 -5.38 21.66
CA ASP A 53 -9.22 -4.78 22.95
C ASP A 53 -8.37 -5.73 23.77
N ILE A 54 -7.16 -5.29 24.12
CA ILE A 54 -6.22 -6.02 24.96
C ILE A 54 -5.90 -5.18 26.20
N TYR A 55 -5.86 -5.83 27.35
CA TYR A 55 -5.49 -5.21 28.62
C TYR A 55 -4.00 -5.46 28.88
N TYR A 56 -3.22 -4.39 28.98
CA TYR A 56 -1.81 -4.43 29.42
C TYR A 56 -1.41 -3.07 30.03
N ASP A 57 -0.39 -3.07 30.85
CA ASP A 57 0.06 -1.87 31.61
C ASP A 57 -1.07 -1.19 32.40
N GLY A 58 -1.98 -2.01 33.00
CA GLY A 58 -3.07 -1.53 33.84
C GLY A 58 -4.25 -0.90 33.11
N LYS A 59 -4.28 -0.88 31.77
CA LYS A 59 -5.34 -0.26 30.97
C LYS A 59 -5.68 -1.03 29.71
N GLN A 60 -6.83 -0.71 29.12
CA GLN A 60 -7.30 -1.25 27.86
C GLN A 60 -6.69 -0.52 26.69
N HIS A 61 -6.24 -1.27 25.69
CA HIS A 61 -5.67 -0.74 24.46
C HIS A 61 -6.37 -1.35 23.23
N HIS A 62 -6.67 -0.50 22.25
CA HIS A 62 -7.13 -0.91 20.93
C HIS A 62 -5.94 -1.32 20.07
N VAL A 63 -5.73 -2.61 19.84
CA VAL A 63 -4.57 -3.12 19.12
C VAL A 63 -4.98 -3.75 17.79
N ASN A 64 -4.39 -3.30 16.69
CA ASN A 64 -4.67 -3.84 15.38
C ASN A 64 -4.21 -5.31 15.29
N ILE A 65 -5.06 -6.17 14.70
CA ILE A 65 -4.80 -7.62 14.63
C ILE A 65 -3.54 -7.93 13.83
N HIS A 66 -3.32 -7.30 12.66
CA HIS A 66 -2.10 -7.52 11.86
C HIS A 66 -0.82 -7.24 12.68
N LYS A 67 -0.83 -6.22 13.54
CA LYS A 67 0.28 -5.92 14.43
C LYS A 67 0.50 -7.02 15.46
N LEU A 68 -0.58 -7.49 16.10
CA LEU A 68 -0.52 -8.59 17.07
C LEU A 68 0.03 -9.88 16.46
N VAL A 69 -0.46 -10.25 15.28
CA VAL A 69 -0.01 -11.46 14.56
C VAL A 69 1.47 -11.34 14.26
N TYR A 70 1.89 -10.26 13.62
CA TYR A 70 3.28 -10.09 13.21
C TYR A 70 4.24 -10.07 14.41
N GLU A 71 3.97 -9.21 15.40
CA GLU A 71 4.83 -9.07 16.58
C GLU A 71 4.89 -10.36 17.43
N THR A 72 3.80 -11.12 17.48
CA THR A 72 3.77 -12.40 18.22
C THR A 72 4.58 -13.49 17.51
N TRP A 73 4.49 -13.61 16.19
CA TRP A 73 5.08 -14.72 15.44
C TRP A 73 6.46 -14.41 14.88
N VAL A 74 6.71 -13.18 14.48
CA VAL A 74 7.97 -12.75 13.84
C VAL A 74 8.85 -11.96 14.82
N GLY A 75 8.30 -10.91 15.44
CA GLY A 75 9.01 -10.06 16.37
C GLY A 75 8.67 -8.59 16.23
N LYS A 76 9.34 -7.73 17.00
CA LYS A 76 9.09 -6.30 17.00
C LYS A 76 9.29 -5.68 15.62
N ILE A 77 8.41 -4.76 15.27
CA ILE A 77 8.51 -3.99 14.02
C ILE A 77 9.64 -2.96 14.21
N PRO A 78 10.63 -2.90 13.30
CA PRO A 78 11.70 -1.91 13.36
C PRO A 78 11.14 -0.47 13.27
N VAL A 79 11.86 0.48 13.88
CA VAL A 79 11.49 1.90 13.81
C VAL A 79 11.52 2.38 12.35
N GLY A 80 10.50 3.12 11.93
CA GLY A 80 10.36 3.59 10.55
C GLY A 80 9.74 2.59 9.57
N PHE A 81 9.43 1.37 10.04
CA PHE A 81 8.75 0.35 9.25
C PHE A 81 7.28 0.19 9.67
N GLN A 82 6.47 -0.32 8.78
CA GLN A 82 5.06 -0.62 9.00
C GLN A 82 4.70 -2.00 8.44
N ILE A 83 3.60 -2.57 8.92
CA ILE A 83 3.08 -3.84 8.38
C ILE A 83 2.16 -3.52 7.21
N ASN A 84 2.40 -4.22 6.11
CA ASN A 84 1.63 -4.15 4.88
C ASN A 84 0.96 -5.50 4.60
N HIS A 85 -0.13 -5.48 3.81
CA HIS A 85 -0.85 -6.64 3.34
C HIS A 85 -0.48 -6.90 1.87
N LYS A 86 0.00 -8.11 1.55
CA LYS A 86 0.44 -8.47 0.19
C LYS A 86 -0.69 -8.37 -0.84
N ASP A 87 -1.92 -8.71 -0.43
CA ASP A 87 -3.13 -8.66 -1.24
C ASP A 87 -3.86 -7.30 -1.19
N ASP A 88 -3.29 -6.32 -0.48
CA ASP A 88 -3.87 -4.99 -0.18
C ASP A 88 -5.21 -5.03 0.58
N ASN A 89 -5.64 -6.20 1.08
CA ASN A 89 -6.84 -6.38 1.88
C ASN A 89 -6.49 -6.27 3.37
N SER A 90 -6.83 -5.13 3.97
CA SER A 90 -6.57 -4.84 5.40
C SER A 90 -7.35 -5.72 6.38
N PHE A 91 -8.30 -6.51 5.92
CA PHE A 91 -9.04 -7.51 6.72
C PHE A 91 -8.37 -8.89 6.72
N ASN A 92 -7.47 -9.18 5.76
CA ASN A 92 -6.74 -10.44 5.68
C ASN A 92 -5.47 -10.39 6.53
N ASN A 93 -5.62 -10.64 7.83
CA ASN A 93 -4.53 -10.54 8.81
C ASN A 93 -3.74 -11.84 8.99
N LYS A 94 -3.82 -12.79 8.05
CA LYS A 94 -3.01 -14.01 8.06
C LYS A 94 -1.53 -13.67 8.02
N LEU A 95 -0.72 -14.35 8.83
CA LEU A 95 0.74 -14.13 8.87
C LEU A 95 1.40 -14.26 7.49
N SER A 96 0.94 -15.20 6.66
CA SER A 96 1.45 -15.41 5.29
C SER A 96 1.22 -14.22 4.36
N ASN A 97 0.19 -13.42 4.66
CA ASN A 97 -0.18 -12.21 3.90
C ASN A 97 0.51 -10.94 4.41
N LEU A 98 1.15 -10.98 5.58
CA LEU A 98 1.77 -9.82 6.19
C LEU A 98 3.27 -9.73 5.85
N TYR A 99 3.75 -8.51 5.66
CA TYR A 99 5.17 -8.21 5.53
C TYR A 99 5.50 -6.83 6.12
N VAL A 100 6.75 -6.63 6.48
CA VAL A 100 7.24 -5.34 6.96
C VAL A 100 7.91 -4.60 5.82
N GLY A 101 7.52 -3.36 5.63
CA GLY A 101 8.07 -2.49 4.62
C GLY A 101 8.11 -1.04 5.06
N THR A 102 8.86 -0.22 4.35
CA THR A 102 8.88 1.22 4.53
C THR A 102 7.62 1.87 3.91
N GLN A 103 7.31 3.08 4.34
CA GLN A 103 6.21 3.84 3.71
C GLN A 103 6.45 4.05 2.20
N LYS A 104 7.71 4.20 1.76
CA LYS A 104 8.06 4.35 0.35
C LYS A 104 7.76 3.08 -0.44
N GLU A 105 8.12 1.91 0.09
CA GLU A 105 7.79 0.61 -0.53
C GLU A 105 6.29 0.39 -0.62
N ASN A 106 5.54 0.69 0.44
CA ASN A 106 4.08 0.60 0.43
C ASN A 106 3.43 1.50 -0.64
N ILE A 107 3.99 2.68 -0.89
CA ILE A 107 3.52 3.56 -1.97
C ILE A 107 3.83 2.91 -3.34
N CYS A 108 5.05 2.37 -3.52
CA CYS A 108 5.44 1.68 -4.75
C CYS A 108 4.59 0.42 -5.01
N ASP A 109 4.32 -0.37 -3.98
CA ASP A 109 3.48 -1.58 -4.11
C ASP A 109 2.03 -1.24 -4.40
N ARG A 110 1.49 -0.20 -3.79
CA ARG A 110 0.16 0.33 -4.15
C ARG A 110 0.11 0.77 -5.62
N ASP A 111 1.16 1.40 -6.11
CA ASP A 111 1.24 1.83 -7.52
C ASP A 111 1.40 0.62 -8.47
N LYS A 112 2.04 -0.47 -8.03
CA LYS A 112 2.16 -1.74 -8.77
C LYS A 112 0.87 -2.57 -8.76
N ASN A 113 0.22 -2.63 -7.60
CA ASN A 113 -1.02 -3.41 -7.39
C ASN A 113 -2.29 -2.69 -7.88
N CYS A 114 -2.17 -1.68 -8.65
CA CYS A 114 -3.14 -0.73 -9.19
C CYS A 114 -4.57 -1.28 -9.27
N HIS A 115 -5.31 -1.25 -8.16
CA HIS A 115 -6.74 -1.61 -8.12
C HIS A 115 -7.64 -0.63 -8.89
N ARG A 116 -7.05 0.46 -9.42
CA ARG A 116 -7.74 1.52 -10.16
C ARG A 116 -7.17 1.71 -11.56
N VAL A 117 -6.87 0.61 -12.26
CA VAL A 117 -6.32 0.69 -13.64
C VAL A 117 -7.17 1.62 -14.51
N GLY A 118 -8.49 1.56 -14.39
CA GLY A 118 -9.38 2.45 -15.12
C GLY A 118 -9.31 3.94 -14.75
N GLU A 119 -8.69 4.29 -13.61
CA GLU A 119 -8.48 5.69 -13.18
C GLU A 119 -7.09 6.22 -13.56
N ILE A 120 -6.16 5.35 -13.92
CA ILE A 120 -4.81 5.74 -14.34
C ILE A 120 -4.86 6.22 -15.77
N LYS A 121 -4.32 7.41 -15.98
CA LYS A 121 -4.25 8.03 -17.30
C LYS A 121 -2.86 7.91 -17.87
N LEU A 122 -2.81 7.41 -19.10
CA LEU A 122 -1.63 7.43 -19.94
C LEU A 122 -1.62 8.75 -20.74
N LEU A 123 -0.45 9.34 -20.84
CA LEU A 123 -0.20 10.53 -21.64
C LEU A 123 0.97 10.26 -22.56
N THR A 124 0.75 10.37 -23.85
CA THR A 124 1.80 10.38 -24.87
C THR A 124 1.91 11.77 -25.46
N VAL A 125 3.11 12.33 -25.44
CA VAL A 125 3.41 13.65 -25.99
C VAL A 125 4.55 13.54 -27.00
N PHE A 126 4.49 14.37 -28.03
CA PHE A 126 5.59 14.59 -28.94
C PHE A 126 6.35 15.86 -28.52
N ASP A 127 7.62 15.73 -28.17
CA ASP A 127 8.51 16.84 -27.83
C ASP A 127 9.21 17.34 -29.10
N LYS A 128 8.80 18.50 -29.54
CA LYS A 128 9.33 19.15 -30.77
C LYS A 128 10.82 19.54 -30.63
N SER A 129 11.30 19.78 -29.42
CA SER A 129 12.68 20.25 -29.19
C SER A 129 13.72 19.17 -29.43
N VAL A 130 13.35 17.91 -29.15
CA VAL A 130 14.21 16.72 -29.30
C VAL A 130 13.70 15.76 -30.37
N ASN A 131 12.59 16.09 -31.04
CA ASN A 131 11.94 15.28 -32.08
C ASN A 131 11.62 13.85 -31.61
N LYS A 132 11.14 13.69 -30.37
CA LYS A 132 10.84 12.38 -29.77
C LYS A 132 9.45 12.32 -29.18
N THR A 133 8.87 11.14 -29.22
CA THR A 133 7.63 10.81 -28.52
C THR A 133 7.94 10.25 -27.15
N LEU A 134 7.32 10.82 -26.11
CA LEU A 134 7.49 10.43 -24.71
C LEU A 134 6.16 9.98 -24.15
N THR A 135 6.14 8.87 -23.43
CA THR A 135 4.93 8.32 -22.80
C THR A 135 5.07 8.32 -21.29
N PHE A 136 4.05 8.79 -20.59
CA PHE A 136 4.01 8.92 -19.14
C PHE A 136 2.82 8.16 -18.57
N CYS A 137 3.10 7.28 -17.61
CA CYS A 137 2.08 6.57 -16.85
C CYS A 137 2.49 6.53 -15.36
N PRO A 138 1.71 7.10 -14.43
CA PRO A 138 0.53 7.94 -14.69
C PRO A 138 0.88 9.26 -15.40
N ALA A 139 -0.07 9.84 -16.11
CA ALA A 139 0.11 11.10 -16.85
C ALA A 139 0.68 12.26 -16.01
N SER A 140 0.49 12.23 -14.68
CA SER A 140 1.04 13.21 -13.74
C SER A 140 2.57 13.22 -13.69
N LYS A 141 3.26 12.13 -14.07
CA LYS A 141 4.73 12.08 -14.18
C LYS A 141 5.27 13.10 -15.20
N PHE A 142 4.47 13.45 -16.21
CA PHE A 142 4.84 14.50 -17.16
C PHE A 142 5.04 15.86 -16.50
N ILE A 143 4.22 16.20 -15.49
CA ILE A 143 4.35 17.47 -14.75
C ILE A 143 5.69 17.52 -14.02
N SER A 144 6.11 16.43 -13.40
CA SER A 144 7.41 16.32 -12.72
C SER A 144 8.57 16.32 -13.71
N TYR A 145 8.42 15.66 -14.87
CA TYR A 145 9.40 15.71 -15.97
C TYR A 145 9.67 17.13 -16.46
N CYS A 146 8.63 17.97 -16.48
CA CYS A 146 8.75 19.39 -16.83
C CYS A 146 9.26 20.28 -15.68
N GLY A 147 9.76 19.71 -14.57
CA GLY A 147 10.33 20.46 -13.44
C GLY A 147 9.29 21.09 -12.50
N HIS A 148 8.01 20.68 -12.58
CA HIS A 148 6.94 21.23 -11.74
C HIS A 148 6.47 20.23 -10.69
N SER A 149 5.97 20.76 -9.54
CA SER A 149 5.35 19.93 -8.51
C SER A 149 4.04 19.32 -9.01
N SER A 150 3.84 18.01 -8.80
CA SER A 150 2.59 17.30 -9.11
C SER A 150 1.34 17.82 -8.37
N LYS A 151 1.54 18.65 -7.32
CA LYS A 151 0.45 19.32 -6.58
C LYS A 151 -0.22 20.44 -7.38
N SER A 152 0.30 20.83 -8.53
CA SER A 152 -0.16 22.01 -9.29
C SER A 152 -1.41 21.78 -10.14
N GLY A 153 -2.15 20.71 -9.96
CA GLY A 153 -3.44 20.49 -10.60
C GLY A 153 -3.46 19.40 -11.66
N SER A 154 -4.62 19.23 -12.32
CA SER A 154 -4.78 18.18 -13.31
C SER A 154 -3.91 18.43 -14.54
N VAL A 155 -3.42 17.37 -15.17
CA VAL A 155 -2.63 17.41 -16.41
C VAL A 155 -3.32 18.26 -17.49
N LYS A 156 -4.67 18.22 -17.57
CA LYS A 156 -5.46 19.08 -18.49
C LYS A 156 -5.25 20.58 -18.23
N LYS A 157 -5.23 21.02 -16.95
CA LYS A 157 -4.97 22.43 -16.59
C LYS A 157 -3.56 22.83 -16.93
N PHE A 158 -2.62 21.89 -16.82
CA PHE A 158 -1.21 22.12 -17.12
C PHE A 158 -1.00 22.33 -18.63
N PHE A 159 -1.65 21.55 -19.49
CA PHE A 159 -1.60 21.73 -20.94
C PHE A 159 -2.29 22.97 -21.46
N ASN A 160 -3.29 23.50 -20.78
CA ASN A 160 -3.98 24.73 -21.17
C ASN A 160 -3.14 26.01 -20.93
N LYS A 161 -1.95 25.89 -20.35
CA LYS A 161 -1.00 27.02 -20.24
C LYS A 161 -0.25 27.20 -21.57
N HIS A 162 -0.34 28.38 -22.18
CA HIS A 162 0.12 28.71 -23.53
C HIS A 162 1.55 28.30 -23.90
N TRP A 163 2.48 28.15 -22.94
CA TRP A 163 3.86 27.81 -23.24
C TRP A 163 4.11 26.32 -23.51
N PHE A 164 3.25 25.41 -23.00
CA PHE A 164 3.37 23.98 -23.29
C PHE A 164 3.06 23.63 -24.74
N ASN A 165 2.07 24.28 -25.34
CA ASN A 165 1.69 24.07 -26.73
C ASN A 165 2.79 24.41 -27.73
N LYS A 166 3.80 25.23 -27.34
CA LYS A 166 4.95 25.55 -28.20
C LYS A 166 5.93 24.38 -28.30
N ARG A 167 6.14 23.63 -27.25
CA ARG A 167 7.14 22.54 -27.19
C ARG A 167 6.50 21.15 -27.35
N TYR A 168 5.38 20.89 -26.71
CA TYR A 168 4.78 19.57 -26.66
C TYR A 168 3.45 19.50 -27.41
N ILE A 169 3.24 18.41 -28.16
CA ILE A 169 1.95 18.07 -28.77
C ILE A 169 1.42 16.82 -28.04
N ILE A 170 0.18 16.86 -27.58
CA ILE A 170 -0.50 15.65 -27.06
C ILE A 170 -0.80 14.76 -28.24
N VAL A 171 -0.21 13.55 -28.23
CA VAL A 171 -0.49 12.50 -29.19
C VAL A 171 -1.63 11.63 -28.70
N GLU A 172 -1.60 11.27 -27.39
CA GLU A 172 -2.59 10.40 -26.79
C GLU A 172 -2.83 10.77 -25.31
N PHE A 173 -4.09 10.75 -24.89
CA PHE A 173 -4.46 10.92 -23.50
C PHE A 173 -5.70 10.07 -23.17
N ARG A 174 -5.51 8.91 -22.56
CA ARG A 174 -6.56 7.93 -22.27
C ARG A 174 -6.36 7.23 -20.93
N ASN A 175 -7.37 6.50 -20.52
CA ASN A 175 -7.25 5.60 -19.38
C ASN A 175 -6.46 4.34 -19.76
N VAL A 176 -5.66 3.81 -18.82
CA VAL A 176 -4.99 2.52 -18.97
C VAL A 176 -6.04 1.41 -18.94
N LYS A 177 -5.96 0.45 -19.85
CA LYS A 177 -6.98 -0.59 -20.01
C LYS A 177 -6.82 -1.75 -19.04
N ASN A 178 -5.58 -2.12 -18.72
CA ASN A 178 -5.27 -3.24 -17.84
C ASN A 178 -3.88 -3.10 -17.18
N LEU A 179 -3.56 -4.02 -16.28
CA LEU A 179 -2.27 -4.04 -15.55
C LEU A 179 -1.06 -4.34 -16.44
N ASP A 180 -1.22 -5.16 -17.48
CA ASP A 180 -0.11 -5.53 -18.36
C ASP A 180 0.32 -4.35 -19.22
N GLU A 181 -0.64 -3.56 -19.68
CA GLU A 181 -0.38 -2.29 -20.35
C GLU A 181 0.34 -1.30 -19.42
N LEU A 182 -0.05 -1.23 -18.14
CA LEU A 182 0.62 -0.39 -17.16
C LEU A 182 2.08 -0.80 -16.96
N ARG A 183 2.35 -2.10 -16.86
CA ARG A 183 3.70 -2.64 -16.69
C ARG A 183 4.59 -2.38 -17.89
N SER A 184 4.09 -2.57 -19.11
CA SER A 184 4.84 -2.32 -20.33
C SER A 184 5.27 -0.85 -20.47
N VAL A 185 4.39 0.08 -20.14
CA VAL A 185 4.68 1.53 -20.23
C VAL A 185 5.65 1.99 -19.13
N THR A 186 5.58 1.43 -17.91
CA THR A 186 6.53 1.78 -16.84
C THR A 186 7.94 1.30 -17.14
N THR A 187 8.12 0.16 -17.77
CA THR A 187 9.43 -0.36 -18.17
C THR A 187 10.10 0.55 -19.21
N ILE A 188 9.37 1.02 -20.20
CA ILE A 188 9.91 1.94 -21.24
C ILE A 188 10.31 3.30 -20.63
N ALA A 189 9.57 3.79 -19.64
CA ALA A 189 9.88 5.08 -19.00
C ALA A 189 11.14 5.03 -18.11
N ASP A 190 11.48 3.85 -17.56
CA ASP A 190 12.67 3.64 -16.74
C ASP A 190 13.93 3.42 -17.61
N GLU A 191 13.82 2.82 -18.78
CA GLU A 191 14.91 2.65 -19.74
C GLU A 191 15.37 4.00 -20.33
N CYS A 192 14.46 4.96 -20.52
CA CYS A 192 14.80 6.31 -20.99
C CYS A 192 15.61 7.15 -20.00
N ARG A 193 15.73 6.74 -18.71
CA ARG A 193 16.54 7.44 -17.70
C ARG A 193 17.98 6.96 -17.61
N GLN A 194 18.35 5.86 -18.28
CA GLN A 194 19.70 5.31 -18.24
C GLN A 194 20.60 5.79 -19.38
N VAL A 195 20.16 6.78 -20.17
CA VAL A 195 20.89 7.33 -21.32
C VAL A 195 21.13 8.84 -21.14
N GLU A 196 21.51 9.26 -19.93
CA GLU A 196 22.13 10.58 -19.66
C GLU A 196 23.43 10.40 -18.91
#